data_f5092b033a730b3087d8dcb7cacc5704
#
_entry.id   f5092b033a730b3087d8dcb7cacc5704
#
_cell.length_a   1.000
_cell.length_b   1.000
_cell.length_c   1.000
_cell.angle_alpha   90.00
_cell.angle_beta   90.00
_cell.angle_gamma   90.00
#
_symmetry.space_group_name_H-M   'P 1'
#
loop_
_entity.id
_entity.type
_entity.pdbx_description
1 polymer ?
#
loop_
_entity_poly.entity_id
_entity_poly.type
_entity_poly.pdbx_seq_one_letter_code
_entity_poly.pdbx_strand_id
1 'polypeptide(L)'
;MNMPCMSTSAYQKQVDSILEVVEDYTKEELTQAGQRLRNIVLDENPDLDKDDTLDVAVSFDGTWAKRGFTSLTGVVFAISVDSGEVLDYTVLSKACQKCSLKQSKCEGDDERFQEWRREHLASGECDINFNGSSPAMEAEGASILWRRSIELDQVGRMGKHLLNLKARTKGKLEDGKPIGGLGRLTETKIKKLQKYYGLAIRQNTIKKSNPTDREVDVSIYTMKKNIIAILNHSVKTQDPAKQHRFCPLGETSWCKWQQDVTTATKTYKDDDCLPEVFLELLRPTFMTLSDTKLLERCIRGTTQNPNECINGTVWVRCPKHKHHGAKVVRYAAASAICHFHKGAECRNEIMDKL
;
A
#
# COMPACT_ATOMS: atom_id res chain seq x y z
N MET A 1 -6.01 -49.79 -10.85
CA MET A 1 -6.51 -49.07 -12.02
C MET A 1 -5.38 -48.21 -12.53
N ASN A 2 -4.83 -48.49 -13.73
CA ASN A 2 -3.87 -47.64 -14.40
C ASN A 2 -4.63 -46.44 -15.00
N MET A 3 -4.71 -45.34 -14.30
CA MET A 3 -5.18 -44.09 -14.91
C MET A 3 -4.14 -43.62 -15.94
N PRO A 4 -4.52 -43.33 -17.20
CA PRO A 4 -3.59 -42.85 -18.16
C PRO A 4 -3.05 -41.50 -17.70
N CYS A 5 -1.73 -41.35 -17.62
CA CYS A 5 -1.10 -40.08 -17.31
C CYS A 5 -1.42 -39.03 -18.40
N MET A 6 -1.91 -37.89 -17.99
CA MET A 6 -2.11 -36.76 -18.89
C MET A 6 -0.78 -36.30 -19.50
N SER A 7 -0.76 -35.99 -20.80
CA SER A 7 0.45 -35.43 -21.40
C SER A 7 0.77 -34.05 -20.79
N THR A 8 2.05 -33.66 -20.79
CA THR A 8 2.48 -32.36 -20.26
C THR A 8 1.75 -31.19 -20.93
N SER A 9 1.48 -31.28 -22.23
CA SER A 9 0.74 -30.24 -22.96
C SER A 9 -0.74 -30.18 -22.54
N ALA A 10 -1.39 -31.34 -22.35
CA ALA A 10 -2.77 -31.39 -21.88
C ALA A 10 -2.88 -30.88 -20.43
N TYR A 11 -1.93 -31.26 -19.57
CA TYR A 11 -1.84 -30.72 -18.20
C TYR A 11 -1.69 -29.20 -18.20
N GLN A 12 -0.79 -28.65 -19.03
CA GLN A 12 -0.58 -27.22 -19.10
C GLN A 12 -1.83 -26.45 -19.56
N LYS A 13 -2.56 -26.98 -20.54
CA LYS A 13 -3.84 -26.38 -21.00
C LYS A 13 -4.88 -26.36 -19.89
N GLN A 14 -4.99 -27.45 -19.11
CA GLN A 14 -5.90 -27.48 -17.97
C GLN A 14 -5.51 -26.45 -16.89
N VAL A 15 -4.21 -26.34 -16.59
CA VAL A 15 -3.73 -25.32 -15.62
C VAL A 15 -4.03 -23.92 -16.10
N ASP A 16 -3.85 -23.63 -17.39
CA ASP A 16 -4.13 -22.31 -17.94
C ASP A 16 -5.64 -21.99 -17.89
N SER A 17 -6.52 -22.96 -18.24
CA SER A 17 -7.98 -22.78 -18.13
C SER A 17 -8.45 -22.58 -16.69
N ILE A 18 -7.93 -23.38 -15.74
CA ILE A 18 -8.28 -23.21 -14.33
C ILE A 18 -7.79 -21.86 -13.79
N LEU A 19 -6.59 -21.43 -14.18
CA LEU A 19 -6.04 -20.14 -13.77
C LEU A 19 -6.92 -18.99 -14.24
N GLU A 20 -7.36 -19.00 -15.50
CA GLU A 20 -8.24 -17.99 -16.08
C GLU A 20 -9.56 -17.86 -15.28
N VAL A 21 -10.24 -18.98 -15.06
CA VAL A 21 -11.50 -19.00 -14.27
C VAL A 21 -11.31 -18.48 -12.86
N VAL A 22 -10.20 -18.89 -12.19
CA VAL A 22 -9.92 -18.46 -10.82
C VAL A 22 -9.55 -16.98 -10.76
N GLU A 23 -8.81 -16.47 -11.73
CA GLU A 23 -8.45 -15.03 -11.80
C GLU A 23 -9.69 -14.16 -12.06
N ASP A 24 -10.59 -14.59 -12.96
CA ASP A 24 -11.83 -13.86 -13.24
C ASP A 24 -12.76 -13.86 -12.04
N TYR A 25 -12.94 -15.01 -11.39
CA TYR A 25 -13.71 -15.09 -10.15
C TYR A 25 -13.11 -14.20 -9.05
N THR A 26 -11.78 -14.19 -8.92
CA THR A 26 -11.10 -13.33 -7.95
C THR A 26 -11.34 -11.85 -8.25
N LYS A 27 -11.32 -11.45 -9.51
CA LYS A 27 -11.59 -10.08 -9.93
C LYS A 27 -13.02 -9.63 -9.58
N GLU A 28 -14.00 -10.52 -9.77
CA GLU A 28 -15.39 -10.28 -9.35
C GLU A 28 -15.46 -10.07 -7.83
N GLU A 29 -14.80 -10.93 -7.05
CA GLU A 29 -14.77 -10.85 -5.59
C GLU A 29 -14.07 -9.58 -5.06
N LEU A 30 -12.96 -9.17 -5.67
CA LEU A 30 -12.30 -7.92 -5.32
C LEU A 30 -13.20 -6.70 -5.61
N THR A 31 -13.93 -6.74 -6.71
CA THR A 31 -14.91 -5.70 -7.05
C THR A 31 -16.02 -5.63 -6.01
N GLN A 32 -16.55 -6.78 -5.59
CA GLN A 32 -17.58 -6.85 -4.55
C GLN A 32 -17.06 -6.38 -3.18
N ALA A 33 -15.81 -6.74 -2.83
CA ALA A 33 -15.17 -6.25 -1.61
C ALA A 33 -15.03 -4.72 -1.62
N GLY A 34 -14.66 -4.12 -2.76
CA GLY A 34 -14.63 -2.68 -2.94
C GLY A 34 -16.02 -2.04 -2.75
N GLN A 35 -17.07 -2.65 -3.29
CA GLN A 35 -18.46 -2.18 -3.10
C GLN A 35 -18.94 -2.29 -1.66
N ARG A 36 -18.63 -3.41 -0.97
CA ARG A 36 -18.95 -3.57 0.46
C ARG A 36 -18.26 -2.50 1.29
N LEU A 37 -16.97 -2.26 1.04
CA LEU A 37 -16.23 -1.21 1.72
C LEU A 37 -16.82 0.18 1.45
N ARG A 38 -17.21 0.46 0.19
CA ARG A 38 -17.86 1.73 -0.17
C ARG A 38 -19.14 1.94 0.64
N ASN A 39 -19.98 0.93 0.74
CA ASN A 39 -21.20 1.00 1.53
C ASN A 39 -20.92 1.27 3.01
N ILE A 40 -19.94 0.58 3.61
CA ILE A 40 -19.53 0.83 5.00
C ILE A 40 -19.14 2.30 5.20
N VAL A 41 -18.31 2.85 4.30
CA VAL A 41 -17.83 4.24 4.43
C VAL A 41 -18.97 5.25 4.24
N LEU A 42 -19.89 5.02 3.29
CA LEU A 42 -21.05 5.89 3.06
C LEU A 42 -22.05 5.84 4.22
N ASP A 43 -22.31 4.67 4.78
CA ASP A 43 -23.20 4.49 5.94
C ASP A 43 -22.64 5.24 7.17
N GLU A 44 -21.33 5.29 7.33
CA GLU A 44 -20.66 6.01 8.41
C GLU A 44 -20.54 7.53 8.16
N ASN A 45 -20.69 7.98 6.90
CA ASN A 45 -20.56 9.38 6.49
C ASN A 45 -21.72 9.79 5.58
N PRO A 46 -22.91 10.05 6.12
CA PRO A 46 -24.12 10.36 5.36
C PRO A 46 -24.03 11.63 4.49
N ASP A 47 -23.06 12.50 4.77
CA ASP A 47 -22.85 13.76 4.03
C ASP A 47 -22.04 13.57 2.73
N LEU A 48 -21.52 12.35 2.47
CA LEU A 48 -20.79 12.05 1.24
C LEU A 48 -21.74 11.63 0.12
N ASP A 49 -21.46 12.11 -1.10
CA ASP A 49 -22.19 11.65 -2.28
C ASP A 49 -21.77 10.22 -2.66
N LYS A 50 -22.71 9.46 -3.23
CA LYS A 50 -22.45 8.10 -3.72
C LYS A 50 -21.38 8.06 -4.81
N ASP A 51 -21.16 9.15 -5.53
CA ASP A 51 -20.16 9.28 -6.59
C ASP A 51 -18.85 9.91 -6.10
N ASP A 52 -18.74 10.28 -4.81
CA ASP A 52 -17.51 10.84 -4.26
C ASP A 52 -16.40 9.81 -4.20
N THR A 53 -15.16 10.30 -4.38
CA THR A 53 -13.95 9.51 -4.10
C THR A 53 -13.79 9.37 -2.58
N LEU A 54 -13.86 8.15 -2.10
CA LEU A 54 -13.79 7.85 -0.68
C LEU A 54 -12.35 7.68 -0.18
N ASP A 55 -12.07 8.17 1.01
CA ASP A 55 -10.81 7.91 1.71
C ASP A 55 -10.95 6.68 2.59
N VAL A 56 -10.19 5.61 2.31
CA VAL A 56 -10.15 4.43 3.16
C VAL A 56 -8.74 4.12 3.61
N ALA A 57 -8.61 3.48 4.76
CA ALA A 57 -7.35 2.98 5.24
C ALA A 57 -7.06 1.61 4.65
N VAL A 58 -5.85 1.43 4.06
CA VAL A 58 -5.40 0.13 3.57
C VAL A 58 -4.04 -0.24 4.14
N SER A 59 -3.86 -1.52 4.40
CA SER A 59 -2.59 -2.14 4.75
C SER A 59 -1.98 -2.78 3.52
N PHE A 60 -0.71 -2.46 3.22
CA PHE A 60 0.07 -3.15 2.21
C PHE A 60 1.06 -4.08 2.88
N ASP A 61 1.11 -5.31 2.42
CA ASP A 61 2.12 -6.26 2.85
C ASP A 61 2.55 -7.15 1.69
N GLY A 62 3.85 -7.45 1.66
CA GLY A 62 4.46 -8.28 0.65
C GLY A 62 4.93 -9.62 1.20
N THR A 63 4.77 -10.67 0.44
CA THR A 63 5.26 -11.99 0.79
C THR A 63 6.06 -12.62 -0.37
N TRP A 64 7.10 -13.39 -0.04
CA TRP A 64 8.05 -13.91 -1.00
C TRP A 64 8.17 -15.43 -0.95
N ALA A 65 8.40 -16.02 -2.12
CA ALA A 65 8.63 -17.46 -2.25
C ALA A 65 9.85 -17.96 -1.47
N LYS A 66 10.89 -17.13 -1.31
CA LYS A 66 12.09 -17.43 -0.51
C LYS A 66 12.35 -16.33 0.51
N ARG A 67 12.88 -16.72 1.69
CA ARG A 67 13.45 -15.77 2.65
C ARG A 67 14.77 -15.21 2.11
N GLY A 68 15.06 -13.94 2.41
CA GLY A 68 16.27 -13.25 1.97
C GLY A 68 16.14 -12.58 0.60
N PHE A 69 17.22 -11.98 0.14
CA PHE A 69 17.22 -11.10 -1.04
C PHE A 69 17.18 -11.80 -2.41
N THR A 70 17.01 -13.13 -2.44
CA THR A 70 17.13 -13.98 -3.64
C THR A 70 15.80 -14.48 -4.18
N SER A 71 14.66 -14.00 -3.68
CA SER A 71 13.36 -14.44 -4.18
C SER A 71 13.15 -13.99 -5.63
N LEU A 72 12.68 -14.94 -6.47
CA LEU A 72 12.33 -14.68 -7.87
C LEU A 72 10.88 -14.22 -8.02
N THR A 73 10.03 -14.49 -7.04
CA THR A 73 8.60 -14.16 -7.11
C THR A 73 8.12 -13.65 -5.76
N GLY A 74 7.30 -12.62 -5.78
CA GLY A 74 6.63 -12.04 -4.62
C GLY A 74 5.18 -11.70 -4.93
N VAL A 75 4.36 -11.67 -3.88
CA VAL A 75 2.96 -11.23 -3.94
C VAL A 75 2.80 -10.06 -2.99
N VAL A 76 2.10 -9.02 -3.42
CA VAL A 76 1.75 -7.87 -2.58
C VAL A 76 0.24 -7.74 -2.56
N PHE A 77 -0.33 -7.57 -1.37
CA PHE A 77 -1.76 -7.38 -1.14
C PHE A 77 -2.05 -5.98 -0.62
N ALA A 78 -3.20 -5.43 -1.02
CA ALA A 78 -3.83 -4.28 -0.40
C ALA A 78 -5.07 -4.76 0.36
N ILE A 79 -5.09 -4.62 1.67
CA ILE A 79 -6.18 -5.07 2.55
C ILE A 79 -6.83 -3.84 3.18
N SER A 80 -8.16 -3.76 3.12
CA SER A 80 -8.91 -2.74 3.85
C SER A 80 -8.72 -2.90 5.34
N VAL A 81 -8.48 -1.79 6.02
CA VAL A 81 -8.43 -1.74 7.48
C VAL A 81 -9.85 -1.83 8.07
N ASP A 82 -10.82 -1.25 7.38
CA ASP A 82 -12.20 -1.12 7.84
C ASP A 82 -12.99 -2.43 7.65
N SER A 83 -12.93 -3.05 6.46
CA SER A 83 -13.61 -4.33 6.20
C SER A 83 -12.76 -5.57 6.49
N GLY A 84 -11.43 -5.42 6.58
CA GLY A 84 -10.50 -6.54 6.70
C GLY A 84 -10.34 -7.37 5.43
N GLU A 85 -11.00 -6.98 4.33
CA GLU A 85 -10.98 -7.71 3.05
C GLU A 85 -9.83 -7.27 2.16
N VAL A 86 -9.38 -8.18 1.28
CA VAL A 86 -8.42 -7.86 0.24
C VAL A 86 -9.11 -7.04 -0.84
N LEU A 87 -8.56 -5.89 -1.17
CA LEU A 87 -9.08 -4.99 -2.20
C LEU A 87 -8.39 -5.15 -3.54
N ASP A 88 -7.10 -5.48 -3.51
CA ASP A 88 -6.30 -5.69 -4.71
C ASP A 88 -5.03 -6.48 -4.38
N TYR A 89 -4.41 -7.08 -5.40
CA TYR A 89 -3.13 -7.78 -5.26
C TYR A 89 -2.31 -7.69 -6.55
N THR A 90 -1.02 -7.94 -6.42
CA THR A 90 -0.13 -8.09 -7.59
C THR A 90 0.92 -9.15 -7.33
N VAL A 91 1.28 -9.87 -8.39
CA VAL A 91 2.36 -10.86 -8.38
C VAL A 91 3.51 -10.31 -9.21
N LEU A 92 4.67 -10.20 -8.59
CA LEU A 92 5.91 -9.74 -9.23
C LEU A 92 6.85 -10.93 -9.44
N SER A 93 7.40 -11.04 -10.65
CA SER A 93 8.33 -12.11 -11.01
C SER A 93 9.55 -11.57 -11.76
N LYS A 94 10.73 -12.06 -11.38
CA LYS A 94 12.01 -11.84 -12.06
C LYS A 94 12.40 -13.01 -12.98
N ALA A 95 11.60 -14.06 -13.02
CA ALA A 95 11.90 -15.28 -13.75
C ALA A 95 10.77 -15.69 -14.68
N CYS A 96 11.14 -16.22 -15.83
CA CYS A 96 10.24 -16.88 -16.77
C CYS A 96 10.87 -18.21 -17.20
N GLN A 97 10.16 -19.29 -17.02
CA GLN A 97 10.63 -20.62 -17.38
C GLN A 97 10.90 -20.76 -18.89
N LYS A 98 10.01 -20.17 -19.72
CA LYS A 98 10.19 -20.16 -21.17
C LYS A 98 11.50 -19.45 -21.57
N CYS A 99 11.80 -18.29 -20.94
CA CYS A 99 13.05 -17.56 -21.15
C CYS A 99 14.28 -18.41 -20.78
N SER A 100 14.27 -19.03 -19.61
CA SER A 100 15.38 -19.86 -19.13
C SER A 100 15.65 -21.06 -20.04
N LEU A 101 14.59 -21.77 -20.45
CA LEU A 101 14.69 -22.90 -21.36
C LEU A 101 15.18 -22.49 -22.76
N LYS A 102 14.74 -21.34 -23.27
CA LYS A 102 15.18 -20.84 -24.59
C LYS A 102 16.62 -20.39 -24.52
N GLN A 103 17.03 -19.70 -23.46
CA GLN A 103 18.42 -19.29 -23.27
C GLN A 103 19.36 -20.48 -23.24
N SER A 104 19.03 -21.57 -22.54
CA SER A 104 19.81 -22.81 -22.53
C SER A 104 19.91 -23.47 -23.89
N LYS A 105 18.89 -23.33 -24.77
CA LYS A 105 18.91 -23.88 -26.15
C LYS A 105 19.65 -23.03 -27.15
N CYS A 106 19.90 -21.77 -26.84
CA CYS A 106 20.62 -20.84 -27.68
C CYS A 106 22.08 -20.67 -27.20
N GLU A 107 22.69 -21.72 -26.63
CA GLU A 107 24.06 -21.69 -26.12
C GLU A 107 25.01 -21.09 -27.16
N GLY A 108 25.60 -19.91 -26.87
CA GLY A 108 26.54 -19.18 -27.69
C GLY A 108 25.93 -18.26 -28.76
N ASP A 109 24.61 -18.21 -28.93
CA ASP A 109 23.91 -17.33 -29.88
C ASP A 109 23.01 -16.33 -29.17
N ASP A 110 23.62 -15.27 -28.65
CA ASP A 110 22.93 -14.23 -27.92
C ASP A 110 21.97 -13.42 -28.80
N GLU A 111 22.26 -13.21 -30.08
CA GLU A 111 21.41 -12.45 -30.99
C GLU A 111 20.07 -13.16 -31.22
N ARG A 112 20.12 -14.45 -31.48
CA ARG A 112 18.95 -15.30 -31.70
C ARG A 112 18.06 -15.37 -30.40
N PHE A 113 18.70 -15.40 -29.25
CA PHE A 113 17.97 -15.34 -27.98
C PHE A 113 17.28 -13.99 -27.76
N GLN A 114 17.96 -12.87 -28.06
CA GLN A 114 17.42 -11.53 -27.92
C GLN A 114 16.25 -11.24 -28.87
N GLU A 115 16.33 -11.75 -30.11
CA GLU A 115 15.25 -11.64 -31.09
C GLU A 115 14.00 -12.39 -30.60
N TRP A 116 14.15 -13.67 -30.26
CA TRP A 116 13.04 -14.45 -29.66
C TRP A 116 12.49 -13.83 -28.40
N ARG A 117 13.34 -13.27 -27.52
CA ARG A 117 12.92 -12.63 -26.28
C ARG A 117 12.06 -11.39 -26.52
N ARG A 118 12.38 -10.59 -27.54
CA ARG A 118 11.56 -9.45 -27.96
C ARG A 118 10.16 -9.89 -28.37
N GLU A 119 10.05 -10.92 -29.18
CA GLU A 119 8.78 -11.50 -29.61
C GLU A 119 7.99 -12.06 -28.41
N HIS A 120 8.67 -12.79 -27.52
CA HIS A 120 8.06 -13.36 -26.32
C HIS A 120 7.58 -12.30 -25.32
N LEU A 121 8.26 -11.17 -25.22
CA LEU A 121 7.78 -10.01 -24.43
C LEU A 121 6.57 -9.35 -25.11
N ALA A 122 6.61 -9.18 -26.42
CA ALA A 122 5.53 -8.58 -27.21
C ALA A 122 4.24 -9.43 -27.19
N SER A 123 4.35 -10.76 -27.10
CA SER A 123 3.18 -11.66 -27.00
C SER A 123 2.47 -11.59 -25.65
N GLY A 124 3.03 -10.91 -24.64
CA GLY A 124 2.46 -10.87 -23.29
C GLY A 124 2.58 -12.18 -22.49
N GLU A 125 3.25 -13.21 -23.05
CA GLU A 125 3.39 -14.51 -22.40
C GLU A 125 4.56 -14.60 -21.41
N CYS A 126 5.38 -13.56 -21.31
CA CYS A 126 6.54 -13.54 -20.43
C CYS A 126 6.14 -13.29 -18.99
N ASP A 127 6.55 -14.21 -18.08
CA ASP A 127 6.29 -14.07 -16.66
C ASP A 127 7.14 -12.98 -15.98
N ILE A 128 8.21 -12.47 -16.64
CA ILE A 128 9.07 -11.43 -16.08
C ILE A 128 8.34 -10.09 -16.19
N ASN A 129 7.93 -9.55 -15.06
CA ASN A 129 7.26 -8.25 -14.95
C ASN A 129 7.96 -7.31 -13.95
N PHE A 130 9.10 -7.72 -13.39
CA PHE A 130 9.87 -6.93 -12.45
C PHE A 130 11.37 -7.12 -12.66
N ASN A 131 12.12 -5.99 -12.62
CA ASN A 131 13.58 -6.00 -12.75
C ASN A 131 14.19 -5.16 -11.60
N GLY A 132 14.47 -5.81 -10.48
CA GLY A 132 15.01 -5.15 -9.29
C GLY A 132 15.36 -6.14 -8.19
N SER A 133 15.75 -5.62 -7.03
CA SER A 133 16.02 -6.43 -5.84
C SER A 133 14.74 -6.97 -5.21
N SER A 134 14.82 -8.09 -4.47
CA SER A 134 13.65 -8.63 -3.78
C SER A 134 13.04 -7.65 -2.75
N PRO A 135 13.80 -6.85 -2.00
CA PRO A 135 13.22 -5.80 -1.15
C PRO A 135 12.48 -4.70 -1.94
N ALA A 136 12.89 -4.42 -3.17
CA ALA A 136 12.23 -3.42 -4.02
C ALA A 136 10.88 -3.92 -4.58
N MET A 137 10.62 -5.25 -4.58
CA MET A 137 9.34 -5.82 -5.02
C MET A 137 8.15 -5.29 -4.21
N GLU A 138 8.30 -5.15 -2.89
CA GLU A 138 7.22 -4.66 -2.02
C GLU A 138 6.86 -3.21 -2.36
N ALA A 139 7.88 -2.36 -2.47
CA ALA A 139 7.69 -0.96 -2.82
C ALA A 139 7.08 -0.78 -4.21
N GLU A 140 7.53 -1.57 -5.20
CA GLU A 140 6.98 -1.54 -6.55
C GLU A 140 5.57 -2.13 -6.60
N GLY A 141 5.33 -3.26 -5.92
CA GLY A 141 4.01 -3.85 -5.81
C GLY A 141 3.01 -2.88 -5.17
N ALA A 142 3.37 -2.26 -4.06
CA ALA A 142 2.54 -1.23 -3.44
C ALA A 142 2.30 -0.03 -4.38
N SER A 143 3.30 0.37 -5.16
CA SER A 143 3.16 1.45 -6.15
C SER A 143 2.21 1.07 -7.30
N ILE A 144 2.24 -0.18 -7.77
CA ILE A 144 1.33 -0.70 -8.80
C ILE A 144 -0.11 -0.71 -8.27
N LEU A 145 -0.34 -1.27 -7.08
CA LEU A 145 -1.66 -1.33 -6.45
C LEU A 145 -2.20 0.08 -6.21
N TRP A 146 -1.33 0.99 -5.76
CA TRP A 146 -1.68 2.39 -5.56
C TRP A 146 -2.11 3.10 -6.84
N ARG A 147 -1.40 2.88 -7.96
CA ARG A 147 -1.77 3.44 -9.26
C ARG A 147 -3.12 2.89 -9.73
N ARG A 148 -3.34 1.59 -9.61
CA ARG A 148 -4.62 0.95 -9.97
C ARG A 148 -5.78 1.44 -9.09
N SER A 149 -5.54 1.74 -7.82
CA SER A 149 -6.59 2.26 -6.92
C SER A 149 -7.14 3.61 -7.39
N ILE A 150 -6.31 4.42 -8.06
CA ILE A 150 -6.74 5.70 -8.65
C ILE A 150 -7.61 5.44 -9.89
N GLU A 151 -7.26 4.47 -10.71
CA GLU A 151 -7.99 4.10 -11.92
C GLU A 151 -9.33 3.41 -11.62
N LEU A 152 -9.41 2.70 -10.51
CA LEU A 152 -10.60 1.97 -10.05
C LEU A 152 -11.52 2.79 -9.12
N ASP A 153 -11.32 4.10 -9.05
CA ASP A 153 -12.09 5.01 -8.19
C ASP A 153 -12.00 4.69 -6.68
N GLN A 154 -10.92 4.06 -6.26
CA GLN A 154 -10.70 3.63 -4.89
C GLN A 154 -9.63 4.51 -4.20
N VAL A 155 -10.07 5.35 -3.32
CA VAL A 155 -9.51 5.71 -2.03
C VAL A 155 -8.19 6.45 -1.92
N GLY A 156 -8.28 7.65 -1.33
CA GLY A 156 -7.19 8.56 -1.08
C GLY A 156 -6.54 8.48 0.31
N ARG A 157 -5.25 8.79 0.39
CA ARG A 157 -4.47 9.03 1.60
C ARG A 157 -3.99 10.48 1.65
N MET A 158 -3.42 10.92 2.78
CA MET A 158 -2.85 12.26 2.96
C MET A 158 -2.06 12.76 1.73
N GLY A 159 -1.27 11.90 1.08
CA GLY A 159 -0.54 12.28 -0.13
C GLY A 159 -1.45 12.65 -1.28
N LYS A 160 -2.56 11.93 -1.47
CA LYS A 160 -3.57 12.25 -2.48
C LYS A 160 -4.27 13.57 -2.15
N HIS A 161 -4.64 13.79 -0.88
CA HIS A 161 -5.17 15.09 -0.45
C HIS A 161 -4.22 16.25 -0.79
N LEU A 162 -2.93 16.10 -0.47
CA LEU A 162 -1.93 17.12 -0.75
C LEU A 162 -1.64 17.27 -2.25
N LEU A 163 -1.64 16.18 -3.03
CA LEU A 163 -1.51 16.22 -4.49
C LEU A 163 -2.74 16.86 -5.13
N ASN A 164 -3.94 16.51 -4.68
CA ASN A 164 -5.19 17.11 -5.14
C ASN A 164 -5.25 18.59 -4.79
N LEU A 165 -4.86 18.97 -3.57
CA LEU A 165 -4.74 20.35 -3.16
C LEU A 165 -3.80 21.10 -4.11
N LYS A 166 -2.64 20.53 -4.40
CA LYS A 166 -1.67 21.10 -5.36
C LYS A 166 -2.24 21.23 -6.77
N ALA A 167 -3.00 20.23 -7.24
CA ALA A 167 -3.62 20.25 -8.57
C ALA A 167 -4.77 21.24 -8.68
N ARG A 168 -5.59 21.38 -7.62
CA ARG A 168 -6.73 22.30 -7.57
C ARG A 168 -6.32 23.76 -7.37
N THR A 169 -5.21 24.03 -6.68
CA THR A 169 -4.71 25.37 -6.42
C THR A 169 -4.01 25.90 -7.66
N LYS A 170 -4.79 26.53 -8.53
CA LYS A 170 -4.29 27.20 -9.75
C LYS A 170 -3.97 28.64 -9.43
N GLY A 171 -2.79 29.10 -9.87
CA GLY A 171 -2.35 30.50 -9.70
C GLY A 171 -1.36 30.68 -8.56
N LYS A 172 -1.28 31.94 -8.08
CA LYS A 172 -0.35 32.35 -7.03
C LYS A 172 -1.06 32.38 -5.68
N LEU A 173 -0.35 31.95 -4.62
CA LEU A 173 -0.80 32.09 -3.25
C LEU A 173 -0.70 33.54 -2.77
N GLU A 174 -1.10 33.84 -1.55
CA GLU A 174 -1.07 35.19 -0.95
C GLU A 174 0.32 35.83 -0.98
N ASP A 175 1.39 35.02 -0.97
CA ASP A 175 2.77 35.50 -1.11
C ASP A 175 3.21 35.75 -2.57
N GLY A 176 2.28 35.73 -3.51
CA GLY A 176 2.52 36.01 -4.93
C GLY A 176 3.22 34.86 -5.70
N LYS A 177 3.46 33.70 -5.07
CA LYS A 177 4.18 32.57 -5.67
C LYS A 177 3.29 31.33 -5.85
N PRO A 178 3.61 30.43 -6.80
CA PRO A 178 2.83 29.19 -7.02
C PRO A 178 2.94 28.23 -5.83
N ILE A 179 2.01 27.30 -5.70
CA ILE A 179 2.01 26.27 -4.64
C ILE A 179 3.21 25.32 -4.71
N GLY A 180 3.73 25.03 -5.90
CA GLY A 180 4.91 24.19 -6.14
C GLY A 180 6.18 25.01 -6.35
N GLY A 181 7.33 24.33 -6.41
CA GLY A 181 8.65 24.94 -6.65
C GLY A 181 9.64 24.72 -5.50
N LEU A 182 10.83 25.29 -5.63
CA LEU A 182 11.90 25.17 -4.63
C LEU A 182 11.44 25.75 -3.28
N GLY A 183 11.61 25.00 -2.19
CA GLY A 183 11.20 25.40 -0.84
C GLY A 183 9.68 25.42 -0.62
N ARG A 184 8.88 24.86 -1.52
CA ARG A 184 7.41 24.83 -1.45
C ARG A 184 6.88 23.39 -1.46
N LEU A 185 5.59 23.16 -1.76
CA LEU A 185 4.95 21.84 -1.70
C LEU A 185 5.39 20.97 -2.89
N THR A 186 6.60 20.41 -2.79
CA THR A 186 7.16 19.43 -3.73
C THR A 186 6.68 18.02 -3.38
N GLU A 187 6.83 17.05 -4.30
CA GLU A 187 6.54 15.64 -4.02
C GLU A 187 7.37 15.09 -2.86
N THR A 188 8.65 15.50 -2.78
CA THR A 188 9.53 15.11 -1.66
C THR A 188 8.98 15.63 -0.33
N LYS A 189 8.47 16.87 -0.31
CA LYS A 189 7.86 17.46 0.88
C LYS A 189 6.56 16.73 1.25
N ILE A 190 5.72 16.41 0.27
CA ILE A 190 4.49 15.62 0.47
C ILE A 190 4.82 14.26 1.08
N LYS A 191 5.80 13.51 0.52
CA LYS A 191 6.25 12.23 1.06
C LYS A 191 6.77 12.34 2.50
N LYS A 192 7.46 13.44 2.82
CA LYS A 192 7.96 13.71 4.18
C LYS A 192 6.80 13.93 5.17
N LEU A 193 5.81 14.73 4.79
CA LEU A 193 4.60 14.95 5.60
C LEU A 193 3.81 13.66 5.82
N GLN A 194 3.65 12.83 4.77
CA GLN A 194 3.02 11.50 4.88
C GLN A 194 3.76 10.58 5.86
N LYS A 195 5.08 10.55 5.78
CA LYS A 195 5.91 9.75 6.71
C LYS A 195 5.69 10.17 8.16
N TYR A 196 5.69 11.47 8.43
CA TYR A 196 5.48 11.99 9.78
C TYR A 196 4.07 11.73 10.29
N TYR A 197 3.05 11.92 9.44
CA TYR A 197 1.67 11.57 9.76
C TYR A 197 1.55 10.09 10.16
N GLY A 198 2.09 9.18 9.35
CA GLY A 198 2.11 7.75 9.67
C GLY A 198 2.86 7.41 10.97
N LEU A 199 3.93 8.15 11.31
CA LEU A 199 4.64 7.99 12.58
C LEU A 199 3.79 8.47 13.76
N ALA A 200 3.12 9.62 13.63
CA ALA A 200 2.23 10.16 14.68
C ALA A 200 1.13 9.17 15.07
N ILE A 201 0.60 8.41 14.10
CA ILE A 201 -0.37 7.36 14.36
C ILE A 201 0.31 6.14 14.99
N ARG A 202 1.29 5.52 14.31
CA ARG A 202 1.89 4.25 14.74
C ARG A 202 2.53 4.28 16.12
N GLN A 203 3.10 5.42 16.53
CA GLN A 203 3.72 5.58 17.84
C GLN A 203 2.71 5.66 18.98
N ASN A 204 1.45 5.92 18.67
CA ASN A 204 0.39 6.12 19.64
C ASN A 204 -0.71 5.06 19.57
N THR A 205 -0.49 3.96 18.84
CA THR A 205 -1.40 2.81 18.80
C THR A 205 -1.35 2.01 20.10
N ILE A 206 -2.47 1.41 20.48
CA ILE A 206 -2.58 0.58 21.68
C ILE A 206 -2.40 -0.88 21.28
N LYS A 207 -1.35 -1.52 21.79
CA LYS A 207 -1.05 -2.94 21.52
C LYS A 207 -1.82 -3.91 22.41
N LYS A 208 -2.59 -3.42 23.38
CA LYS A 208 -3.37 -4.21 24.31
C LYS A 208 -4.68 -4.69 23.68
N SER A 209 -5.04 -5.95 23.85
CA SER A 209 -6.22 -6.57 23.22
C SER A 209 -7.55 -5.95 23.67
N ASN A 210 -7.66 -5.53 24.93
CA ASN A 210 -8.85 -4.89 25.50
C ASN A 210 -8.44 -3.58 26.19
N PRO A 211 -8.28 -2.49 25.46
CA PRO A 211 -8.00 -1.18 26.05
C PRO A 211 -9.27 -0.65 26.75
N THR A 212 -9.08 0.12 27.81
CA THR A 212 -10.16 0.89 28.44
C THR A 212 -10.50 2.12 27.61
N ASP A 213 -11.71 2.63 27.71
CA ASP A 213 -12.15 3.85 26.98
C ASP A 213 -11.20 5.03 27.26
N ARG A 214 -10.71 5.16 28.50
CA ARG A 214 -9.73 6.18 28.85
C ARG A 214 -8.38 6.01 28.12
N GLU A 215 -7.89 4.79 27.94
CA GLU A 215 -6.65 4.52 27.16
C GLU A 215 -6.88 4.88 25.70
N VAL A 216 -8.06 4.59 25.17
CA VAL A 216 -8.49 4.94 23.82
C VAL A 216 -8.51 6.47 23.63
N ASP A 217 -9.18 7.20 24.51
CA ASP A 217 -9.26 8.65 24.46
C ASP A 217 -7.89 9.34 24.56
N VAL A 218 -7.02 8.86 25.43
CA VAL A 218 -5.65 9.37 25.58
C VAL A 218 -4.84 9.12 24.30
N SER A 219 -4.98 7.96 23.68
CA SER A 219 -4.30 7.62 22.44
C SER A 219 -4.75 8.55 21.30
N ILE A 220 -6.06 8.71 21.10
CA ILE A 220 -6.64 9.60 20.07
C ILE A 220 -6.19 11.05 20.29
N TYR A 221 -6.29 11.53 21.53
CA TYR A 221 -5.85 12.88 21.89
C TYR A 221 -4.36 13.09 21.53
N THR A 222 -3.51 12.09 21.83
CA THR A 222 -2.09 12.17 21.56
C THR A 222 -1.81 12.10 20.05
N MET A 223 -2.52 11.26 19.28
CA MET A 223 -2.45 11.23 17.83
C MET A 223 -2.81 12.61 17.23
N LYS A 224 -3.95 13.19 17.64
CA LYS A 224 -4.38 14.53 17.22
C LYS A 224 -3.33 15.60 17.50
N LYS A 225 -2.84 15.63 18.74
CA LYS A 225 -1.79 16.56 19.16
C LYS A 225 -0.56 16.44 18.27
N ASN A 226 -0.10 15.21 17.99
CA ASN A 226 1.07 14.96 17.17
C ASN A 226 0.83 15.34 15.69
N ILE A 227 -0.36 15.08 15.15
CA ILE A 227 -0.72 15.47 13.77
C ILE A 227 -0.71 17.01 13.63
N ILE A 228 -1.28 17.73 14.57
CA ILE A 228 -1.26 19.20 14.59
C ILE A 228 0.16 19.72 14.84
N ALA A 229 0.96 19.04 15.67
CA ALA A 229 2.36 19.37 15.86
C ALA A 229 3.15 19.28 14.54
N ILE A 230 2.90 18.24 13.71
CA ILE A 230 3.55 18.09 12.40
C ILE A 230 3.21 19.27 11.48
N LEU A 231 1.95 19.69 11.40
CA LEU A 231 1.53 20.83 10.60
C LEU A 231 2.32 22.09 11.00
N ASN A 232 2.27 22.45 12.29
CA ASN A 232 2.92 23.66 12.80
C ASN A 232 4.45 23.58 12.63
N HIS A 233 5.06 22.44 12.99
CA HIS A 233 6.50 22.21 12.84
C HIS A 233 6.99 22.34 11.39
N SER A 234 6.17 21.94 10.41
CA SER A 234 6.54 21.89 8.99
C SER A 234 6.40 23.25 8.29
N VAL A 235 5.82 24.25 8.95
CA VAL A 235 5.60 25.58 8.39
C VAL A 235 6.37 26.61 9.22
N LYS A 236 7.17 27.43 8.52
CA LYS A 236 7.95 28.50 9.15
C LYS A 236 7.01 29.61 9.64
N THR A 237 7.17 30.01 10.88
CA THR A 237 6.49 31.16 11.48
C THR A 237 7.50 32.18 12.02
N GLN A 238 7.07 33.41 12.28
CA GLN A 238 7.92 34.45 12.83
C GLN A 238 8.40 34.15 14.26
N ASP A 239 7.64 33.32 15.00
CA ASP A 239 7.93 32.93 16.37
C ASP A 239 8.20 31.42 16.44
N PRO A 240 9.47 30.97 16.57
CA PRO A 240 9.80 29.56 16.68
C PRO A 240 9.13 28.87 17.88
N ALA A 241 8.89 29.58 18.98
CA ALA A 241 8.21 29.00 20.16
C ALA A 241 6.76 28.62 19.81
N LYS A 242 6.07 29.45 19.02
CA LYS A 242 4.72 29.12 18.49
C LYS A 242 4.75 27.96 17.49
N GLN A 243 5.76 27.94 16.61
CA GLN A 243 5.94 26.88 15.62
C GLN A 243 6.07 25.50 16.29
N HIS A 244 6.82 25.41 17.39
CA HIS A 244 7.16 24.14 18.04
C HIS A 244 6.35 23.85 19.31
N ARG A 245 5.34 24.67 19.67
CA ARG A 245 4.60 24.58 20.93
C ARG A 245 3.89 23.25 21.15
N PHE A 246 3.51 22.56 20.07
CA PHE A 246 2.84 21.24 20.13
C PHE A 246 3.79 20.06 20.02
N CYS A 247 5.05 20.31 19.68
CA CYS A 247 6.05 19.25 19.60
C CYS A 247 6.31 18.63 20.98
N PRO A 248 6.61 17.32 21.05
CA PRO A 248 7.00 16.67 22.29
C PRO A 248 8.21 17.39 22.91
N LEU A 249 8.21 17.52 24.23
CA LEU A 249 9.31 18.10 25.01
C LEU A 249 10.36 17.03 25.32
N GLY A 250 11.61 17.48 25.64
CA GLY A 250 12.66 16.64 26.17
C GLY A 250 13.69 16.18 25.15
N GLU A 251 14.76 15.55 25.63
CA GLU A 251 15.90 15.09 24.84
C GLU A 251 15.54 14.01 23.82
N THR A 252 14.51 13.20 24.10
CA THR A 252 14.01 12.14 23.21
C THR A 252 12.98 12.61 22.19
N SER A 253 12.70 13.93 22.15
CA SER A 253 11.76 14.51 21.19
C SER A 253 12.21 14.24 19.75
N TRP A 254 11.28 13.96 18.85
CA TRP A 254 11.58 13.94 17.41
C TRP A 254 11.86 15.35 16.83
N CYS A 255 11.50 16.41 17.58
CA CYS A 255 11.70 17.79 17.21
C CYS A 255 13.08 18.29 17.70
N LYS A 256 13.98 18.54 16.78
CA LYS A 256 15.33 19.04 17.11
C LYS A 256 15.32 20.37 17.84
N TRP A 257 14.35 21.25 17.56
CA TRP A 257 14.22 22.51 18.29
C TRP A 257 13.91 22.27 19.78
N GLN A 258 13.02 21.32 20.08
CA GLN A 258 12.72 20.96 21.48
C GLN A 258 13.89 20.25 22.17
N GLN A 259 14.64 19.44 21.41
CA GLN A 259 15.90 18.87 21.92
C GLN A 259 16.90 19.98 22.29
N ASP A 260 17.12 20.92 21.37
CA ASP A 260 18.04 22.05 21.59
C ASP A 260 17.65 22.91 22.79
N VAL A 261 16.34 23.19 22.96
CA VAL A 261 15.84 23.91 24.14
C VAL A 261 16.15 23.15 25.45
N THR A 262 16.03 21.82 25.43
CA THR A 262 16.27 20.99 26.61
C THR A 262 17.76 20.80 26.91
N THR A 263 18.59 20.63 25.88
CA THR A 263 20.04 20.36 26.03
C THR A 263 20.91 21.60 25.93
N ALA A 264 20.29 22.78 25.73
CA ALA A 264 20.98 24.06 25.50
C ALA A 264 21.95 24.02 24.28
N THR A 265 21.65 23.19 23.28
CA THR A 265 22.37 23.10 22.00
C THR A 265 21.73 23.97 20.92
N LYS A 266 22.34 24.09 19.74
CA LYS A 266 21.87 24.86 18.59
C LYS A 266 22.08 24.05 17.31
N THR A 267 21.41 22.89 17.21
CA THR A 267 21.52 21.98 16.05
C THR A 267 20.36 22.13 15.07
N TYR A 268 19.24 22.74 15.53
CA TYR A 268 18.06 22.96 14.71
C TYR A 268 18.31 23.95 13.56
N LYS A 269 17.85 23.59 12.38
CA LYS A 269 17.81 24.43 11.19
C LYS A 269 16.41 24.42 10.61
N ASP A 270 15.88 25.56 10.24
CA ASP A 270 14.53 25.70 9.66
C ASP A 270 14.52 25.69 8.13
N ASP A 271 15.66 25.32 7.51
CA ASP A 271 15.87 25.37 6.05
C ASP A 271 14.88 24.50 5.26
N ASP A 272 14.25 23.53 5.94
CA ASP A 272 13.30 22.57 5.33
C ASP A 272 11.83 22.87 5.68
N CYS A 273 11.50 24.04 6.21
CA CYS A 273 10.14 24.44 6.51
C CYS A 273 9.44 25.06 5.28
N LEU A 274 8.13 24.84 5.18
CA LEU A 274 7.28 25.52 4.20
C LEU A 274 7.07 26.99 4.61
N PRO A 275 6.89 27.91 3.66
CA PRO A 275 6.49 29.29 3.96
C PRO A 275 5.18 29.39 4.76
N GLU A 276 5.01 30.48 5.53
CA GLU A 276 3.88 30.67 6.46
C GLU A 276 2.50 30.55 5.79
N VAL A 277 2.37 30.97 4.54
CA VAL A 277 1.13 30.85 3.74
C VAL A 277 0.59 29.43 3.62
N PHE A 278 1.43 28.40 3.83
CA PHE A 278 1.01 27.02 3.82
C PHE A 278 0.28 26.58 5.10
N LEU A 279 0.36 27.34 6.19
CA LEU A 279 -0.29 26.96 7.43
C LEU A 279 -1.82 26.87 7.26
N GLU A 280 -2.42 27.94 6.73
CA GLU A 280 -3.88 27.98 6.50
C GLU A 280 -4.29 27.10 5.31
N LEU A 281 -3.44 27.00 4.29
CA LEU A 281 -3.71 26.16 3.12
C LEU A 281 -3.77 24.66 3.46
N LEU A 282 -2.88 24.17 4.35
CA LEU A 282 -2.80 22.78 4.74
C LEU A 282 -3.71 22.41 5.92
N ARG A 283 -4.13 23.40 6.72
CA ARG A 283 -4.95 23.20 7.92
C ARG A 283 -6.20 22.33 7.66
N PRO A 284 -7.04 22.58 6.64
CA PRO A 284 -8.23 21.77 6.40
C PRO A 284 -7.88 20.28 6.20
N THR A 285 -6.83 19.99 5.42
CA THR A 285 -6.37 18.62 5.19
C THR A 285 -5.95 17.94 6.51
N PHE A 286 -5.17 18.63 7.35
CA PHE A 286 -4.73 18.07 8.63
C PHE A 286 -5.87 17.92 9.63
N MET A 287 -6.86 18.82 9.61
CA MET A 287 -8.06 18.71 10.45
C MET A 287 -8.90 17.48 10.06
N THR A 288 -9.17 17.29 8.76
CA THR A 288 -9.88 16.10 8.26
C THR A 288 -9.14 14.80 8.64
N LEU A 289 -7.82 14.78 8.48
CA LEU A 289 -6.99 13.62 8.78
C LEU A 289 -6.72 13.42 10.31
N SER A 290 -7.14 14.36 11.15
CA SER A 290 -7.13 14.24 12.61
C SER A 290 -8.52 14.06 13.21
N ASP A 291 -9.52 13.75 12.38
CA ASP A 291 -10.88 13.47 12.86
C ASP A 291 -10.90 12.30 13.86
N THR A 292 -11.76 12.38 14.87
CA THR A 292 -11.82 11.39 15.94
C THR A 292 -12.19 10.02 15.41
N LYS A 293 -13.24 9.92 14.58
CA LYS A 293 -13.72 8.65 14.04
C LYS A 293 -12.66 7.99 13.17
N LEU A 294 -11.89 8.78 12.40
CA LEU A 294 -10.78 8.27 11.60
C LEU A 294 -9.67 7.70 12.49
N LEU A 295 -9.30 8.41 13.56
CA LEU A 295 -8.24 7.98 14.47
C LEU A 295 -8.65 6.80 15.37
N GLU A 296 -9.93 6.68 15.73
CA GLU A 296 -10.49 5.51 16.41
C GLU A 296 -10.21 4.21 15.65
N ARG A 297 -10.33 4.23 14.32
CA ARG A 297 -9.99 3.09 13.46
C ARG A 297 -8.49 2.75 13.49
N CYS A 298 -7.65 3.76 13.72
CA CYS A 298 -6.20 3.59 13.78
C CYS A 298 -5.69 3.10 15.15
N ILE A 299 -6.49 3.15 16.22
CA ILE A 299 -6.06 2.87 17.59
C ILE A 299 -5.50 1.48 17.77
N ARG A 300 -6.13 0.47 17.18
CA ARG A 300 -5.73 -0.92 17.34
C ARG A 300 -4.42 -1.23 16.62
N GLY A 301 -3.86 -0.25 15.86
CA GLY A 301 -2.68 -0.45 15.03
C GLY A 301 -2.85 -1.73 14.26
N THR A 302 -3.93 -1.80 13.48
CA THR A 302 -4.53 -3.01 12.90
C THR A 302 -3.53 -4.12 12.81
N THR A 303 -3.80 -5.18 13.54
CA THR A 303 -2.93 -6.33 13.62
C THR A 303 -2.60 -6.76 12.19
N GLN A 304 -1.34 -7.07 11.92
CA GLN A 304 -0.92 -7.71 10.66
C GLN A 304 -1.60 -9.08 10.46
N ASN A 305 -2.53 -9.47 11.36
CA ASN A 305 -3.23 -10.75 11.30
C ASN A 305 -3.91 -11.04 9.94
N PRO A 306 -4.64 -10.11 9.29
CA PRO A 306 -5.17 -10.36 7.95
C PRO A 306 -4.07 -10.58 6.93
N ASN A 307 -3.00 -9.77 6.97
CA ASN A 307 -1.85 -9.92 6.08
C ASN A 307 -1.11 -11.25 6.33
N GLU A 308 -0.84 -11.60 7.59
CA GLU A 308 -0.19 -12.86 7.93
C GLU A 308 -1.06 -14.06 7.55
N CYS A 309 -2.38 -13.97 7.73
CA CYS A 309 -3.33 -15.02 7.36
C CYS A 309 -3.34 -15.26 5.85
N ILE A 310 -3.51 -14.21 5.04
CA ILE A 310 -3.51 -14.35 3.57
C ILE A 310 -2.16 -14.81 3.05
N ASN A 311 -1.06 -14.26 3.58
CA ASN A 311 0.29 -14.67 3.24
C ASN A 311 0.53 -16.16 3.56
N GLY A 312 0.09 -16.62 4.73
CA GLY A 312 0.13 -18.02 5.11
C GLY A 312 -0.67 -18.89 4.15
N THR A 313 -1.86 -18.46 3.78
CA THR A 313 -2.78 -19.16 2.88
C THR A 313 -2.20 -19.34 1.47
N VAL A 314 -1.50 -18.36 0.94
CA VAL A 314 -0.78 -18.47 -0.34
C VAL A 314 0.27 -19.58 -0.28
N TRP A 315 1.11 -19.59 0.77
CA TRP A 315 2.23 -20.52 0.85
C TRP A 315 1.85 -21.93 1.34
N VAL A 316 0.63 -22.13 1.83
CA VAL A 316 0.02 -23.46 1.98
C VAL A 316 -0.26 -24.08 0.60
N ARG A 317 -0.70 -23.25 -0.38
CA ARG A 317 -1.02 -23.70 -1.75
C ARG A 317 0.20 -23.87 -2.63
N CYS A 318 1.22 -23.05 -2.46
CA CYS A 318 2.51 -23.17 -3.16
C CYS A 318 3.69 -23.13 -2.15
N PRO A 319 4.04 -24.26 -1.54
CA PRO A 319 5.01 -24.33 -0.45
C PRO A 319 6.39 -23.77 -0.80
N LYS A 320 6.94 -22.89 0.05
CA LYS A 320 8.21 -22.15 -0.17
C LYS A 320 9.44 -23.05 -0.40
N HIS A 321 9.40 -24.31 0.01
CA HIS A 321 10.51 -25.26 -0.18
C HIS A 321 10.58 -25.84 -1.60
N LYS A 322 9.56 -25.62 -2.42
CA LYS A 322 9.51 -26.03 -3.83
C LYS A 322 9.64 -24.80 -4.73
N HIS A 323 10.23 -25.00 -5.91
CA HIS A 323 10.22 -23.95 -6.93
C HIS A 323 8.87 -23.94 -7.63
N HIS A 324 8.26 -22.77 -7.68
CA HIS A 324 6.98 -22.52 -8.37
C HIS A 324 7.16 -21.44 -9.42
N GLY A 325 6.67 -21.68 -10.64
CA GLY A 325 6.59 -20.64 -11.68
C GLY A 325 5.55 -19.57 -11.31
N ALA A 326 5.64 -18.42 -11.97
CA ALA A 326 4.77 -17.27 -11.68
C ALA A 326 3.27 -17.62 -11.81
N LYS A 327 2.88 -18.45 -12.80
CA LYS A 327 1.49 -18.90 -12.97
C LYS A 327 0.95 -19.64 -11.73
N VAL A 328 1.74 -20.52 -11.13
CA VAL A 328 1.34 -21.26 -9.91
C VAL A 328 1.18 -20.32 -8.72
N VAL A 329 2.06 -19.32 -8.61
CA VAL A 329 1.96 -18.30 -7.55
C VAL A 329 0.74 -17.41 -7.77
N ARG A 330 0.42 -17.03 -9.02
CA ARG A 330 -0.82 -16.29 -9.36
C ARG A 330 -2.06 -17.07 -8.96
N TYR A 331 -2.14 -18.35 -9.35
CA TYR A 331 -3.23 -19.24 -8.92
C TYR A 331 -3.34 -19.32 -7.40
N ALA A 332 -2.21 -19.50 -6.70
CA ALA A 332 -2.20 -19.60 -5.24
C ALA A 332 -2.67 -18.31 -4.57
N ALA A 333 -2.26 -17.13 -5.10
CA ALA A 333 -2.70 -15.84 -4.59
C ALA A 333 -4.20 -15.61 -4.84
N ALA A 334 -4.68 -15.82 -6.07
CA ALA A 334 -6.07 -15.68 -6.44
C ALA A 334 -6.98 -16.62 -5.62
N SER A 335 -6.64 -17.91 -5.57
CA SER A 335 -7.37 -18.89 -4.76
C SER A 335 -7.31 -18.59 -3.25
N ALA A 336 -6.22 -17.97 -2.75
CA ALA A 336 -6.13 -17.56 -1.36
C ALA A 336 -7.09 -16.42 -1.05
N ILE A 337 -7.24 -15.45 -1.95
CA ILE A 337 -8.19 -14.33 -1.81
C ILE A 337 -9.62 -14.85 -1.75
N CYS A 338 -10.02 -15.70 -2.71
CA CYS A 338 -11.36 -16.28 -2.73
C CYS A 338 -11.68 -17.02 -1.42
N HIS A 339 -10.73 -17.81 -0.94
CA HIS A 339 -10.89 -18.51 0.33
C HIS A 339 -10.91 -17.58 1.54
N PHE A 340 -10.16 -16.50 1.51
CA PHE A 340 -10.10 -15.50 2.57
C PHE A 340 -11.42 -14.73 2.70
N HIS A 341 -12.09 -14.43 1.57
CA HIS A 341 -13.37 -13.72 1.53
C HIS A 341 -14.57 -14.64 1.83
N LYS A 342 -14.65 -15.80 1.19
CA LYS A 342 -15.82 -16.69 1.20
C LYS A 342 -15.61 -18.04 1.89
N GLY A 343 -14.42 -18.29 2.42
CA GLY A 343 -14.13 -19.59 3.02
C GLY A 343 -14.13 -20.73 2.00
N ALA A 344 -14.67 -21.89 2.39
CA ALA A 344 -14.71 -23.08 1.55
C ALA A 344 -15.74 -23.01 0.40
N GLU A 345 -16.74 -22.15 0.50
CA GLU A 345 -17.83 -22.01 -0.48
C GLU A 345 -17.34 -21.61 -1.86
N CYS A 346 -16.31 -20.73 -1.92
CA CYS A 346 -15.70 -20.31 -3.17
C CYS A 346 -15.25 -21.47 -4.07
N ARG A 347 -14.89 -22.61 -3.46
CA ARG A 347 -14.42 -23.79 -4.20
C ARG A 347 -15.54 -24.38 -5.08
N ASN A 348 -16.75 -24.47 -4.55
CA ASN A 348 -17.88 -25.01 -5.28
C ASN A 348 -18.27 -24.05 -6.42
N GLU A 349 -18.34 -22.76 -6.13
CA GLU A 349 -18.66 -21.73 -7.12
C GLU A 349 -17.63 -21.67 -8.28
N ILE A 350 -16.36 -21.88 -7.99
CA ILE A 350 -15.31 -21.98 -9.02
C ILE A 350 -15.45 -23.26 -9.83
N MET A 351 -15.78 -24.40 -9.17
CA MET A 351 -15.96 -25.68 -9.86
C MET A 351 -17.16 -25.65 -10.80
N ASP A 352 -18.23 -24.93 -10.46
CA ASP A 352 -19.41 -24.76 -11.30
C ASP A 352 -19.14 -23.89 -12.56
N LYS A 353 -18.07 -23.08 -12.52
CA LYS A 353 -17.64 -22.24 -13.66
C LYS A 353 -16.61 -22.94 -14.59
N LEU A 354 -16.04 -24.10 -14.17
CA LEU A 354 -15.06 -24.90 -14.94
C LEU A 354 -15.74 -25.88 -15.88
#